data_a9c3c8cbdf497446ad0dcf025d59f86b
#
_entry.id   a9c3c8cbdf497446ad0dcf025d59f86b
#
_cell.length_a   1.000
_cell.length_b   1.000
_cell.length_c   1.000
_cell.angle_alpha   90.00
_cell.angle_beta   90.00
_cell.angle_gamma   90.00
#
_symmetry.space_group_name_H-M   'P 1'
#
loop_
_entity.id
_entity.type
_entity.pdbx_description
1 polymer ?
#
loop_
_entity_poly.entity_id
_entity_poly.type
_entity_poly.pdbx_seq_one_letter_code
_entity_poly.pdbx_strand_id
1 'polypeptide(L)'
;MKIALVITICGVMGCMPPLSHNDWTFETEDQCMHKGYYHIAEVAENFMKSIGVEEFKRQQIRMLYNCLPADKVFEKAEPSKIETPT
;
A
#
# COMPACT_ATOMS: atom_id res chain seq x y z
N MET A 1 1.84 -12.03 -16.72
CA MET A 1 1.44 -10.72 -16.25
C MET A 1 1.80 -10.58 -14.76
N LYS A 2 2.35 -9.45 -14.41
CA LYS A 2 2.77 -9.26 -13.02
C LYS A 2 1.67 -8.62 -12.20
N ILE A 3 1.66 -8.96 -10.93
CA ILE A 3 0.71 -8.43 -9.96
C ILE A 3 1.44 -7.49 -9.03
N ALA A 4 0.90 -6.30 -8.84
CA ALA A 4 1.50 -5.29 -7.98
C ALA A 4 0.75 -5.22 -6.66
N LEU A 5 1.50 -5.04 -5.58
CA LEU A 5 0.92 -4.90 -4.25
C LEU A 5 0.76 -3.42 -3.93
N VAL A 6 -0.43 -3.05 -3.49
CA VAL A 6 -0.74 -1.67 -3.10
C VAL A 6 -1.27 -1.70 -1.67
N ILE A 7 -0.71 -0.88 -0.81
CA ILE A 7 -1.11 -0.81 0.59
C ILE A 7 -1.71 0.55 0.87
N THR A 8 -2.88 0.57 1.51
CA THR A 8 -3.57 1.78 1.88
C THR A 8 -3.67 1.86 3.40
N ILE A 9 -3.31 3.01 3.96
CA ILE A 9 -3.35 3.23 5.40
C ILE A 9 -4.48 4.21 5.69
N CYS A 10 -5.38 3.80 6.59
CA CYS A 10 -6.55 4.61 6.95
C CYS A 10 -6.61 4.80 8.44
N GLY A 11 -7.13 5.95 8.85
CA GLY A 11 -7.35 6.28 10.26
C GLY A 11 -8.61 7.11 10.41
N VAL A 12 -8.78 7.69 11.59
CA VAL A 12 -9.98 8.48 11.86
C VAL A 12 -10.04 9.72 10.96
N MET A 13 -8.89 10.20 10.51
CA MET A 13 -8.86 11.38 9.66
C MET A 13 -9.03 11.06 8.20
N GLY A 14 -9.18 9.81 7.85
CA GLY A 14 -9.30 9.41 6.46
C GLY A 14 -8.16 8.50 6.06
N CYS A 15 -8.03 8.30 4.76
CA CYS A 15 -7.01 7.39 4.23
C CYS A 15 -5.92 8.17 3.53
N MET A 16 -4.69 7.67 3.70
CA MET A 16 -3.55 8.23 2.99
C MET A 16 -3.54 7.71 1.56
N PRO A 17 -2.80 8.38 0.68
CA PRO A 17 -2.66 7.87 -0.68
C PRO A 17 -2.07 6.46 -0.68
N PRO A 18 -2.51 5.63 -1.62
CA PRO A 18 -2.01 4.25 -1.66
C PRO A 18 -0.51 4.20 -1.87
N LEU A 19 0.11 3.23 -1.23
CA LEU A 19 1.55 3.03 -1.32
C LEU A 19 1.82 1.85 -2.25
N SER A 20 2.76 2.02 -3.15
CA SER A 20 3.21 0.95 -4.01
C SER A 20 4.70 1.10 -4.26
N HIS A 21 5.32 0.01 -4.69
CA HIS A 21 6.76 0.02 -4.91
C HIS A 21 7.08 -0.90 -6.08
N ASN A 22 8.06 -0.51 -6.88
CA ASN A 22 8.43 -1.31 -8.04
C ASN A 22 8.82 -2.73 -7.66
N ASP A 23 9.41 -2.89 -6.48
CA ASP A 23 9.82 -4.21 -6.03
C ASP A 23 8.66 -5.06 -5.53
N TRP A 24 7.50 -4.46 -5.35
CA TRP A 24 6.33 -5.16 -4.86
C TRP A 24 5.53 -5.73 -6.03
N THR A 25 6.17 -6.54 -6.84
CA THR A 25 5.51 -7.20 -7.95
C THR A 25 5.72 -8.70 -7.83
N PHE A 26 4.73 -9.46 -8.24
CA PHE A 26 4.71 -10.90 -8.03
C PHE A 26 4.12 -11.57 -9.26
N GLU A 27 4.44 -12.85 -9.41
CA GLU A 27 3.96 -13.61 -10.56
C GLU A 27 2.52 -14.05 -10.40
N THR A 28 2.08 -14.28 -9.16
CA THR A 28 0.74 -14.76 -8.91
C THR A 28 0.08 -13.93 -7.84
N GLU A 29 -1.26 -14.01 -7.82
CA GLU A 29 -2.03 -13.32 -6.80
C GLU A 29 -1.75 -13.90 -5.41
N ASP A 30 -1.51 -15.20 -5.34
CA ASP A 30 -1.19 -15.82 -4.06
C ASP A 30 0.06 -15.24 -3.45
N GLN A 31 1.08 -15.06 -4.27
CA GLN A 31 2.32 -14.47 -3.77
C GLN A 31 2.08 -13.04 -3.29
N CYS A 32 1.28 -12.30 -4.03
CA CYS A 32 0.96 -10.93 -3.65
C CYS A 32 0.22 -10.89 -2.32
N MET A 33 -0.73 -11.79 -2.15
CA MET A 33 -1.50 -11.84 -0.92
C MET A 33 -0.62 -12.15 0.29
N HIS A 34 0.25 -13.14 0.16
CA HIS A 34 1.14 -13.50 1.26
C HIS A 34 2.05 -12.34 1.63
N LYS A 35 2.63 -11.71 0.64
CA LYS A 35 3.50 -10.57 0.91
C LYS A 35 2.72 -9.37 1.40
N GLY A 36 1.48 -9.25 0.98
CA GLY A 36 0.63 -8.17 1.45
C GLY A 36 0.44 -8.21 2.95
N TYR A 37 0.10 -9.37 3.47
CA TYR A 37 -0.06 -9.53 4.92
C TYR A 37 1.27 -9.33 5.65
N TYR A 38 2.33 -9.82 5.06
CA TYR A 38 3.65 -9.66 5.67
C TYR A 38 4.04 -8.18 5.77
N HIS A 39 3.87 -7.46 4.68
CA HIS A 39 4.24 -6.04 4.67
C HIS A 39 3.33 -5.21 5.55
N ILE A 40 2.05 -5.56 5.61
CA ILE A 40 1.13 -4.84 6.47
C ILE A 40 1.55 -4.99 7.92
N ALA A 41 1.91 -6.21 8.33
CA ALA A 41 2.36 -6.44 9.70
C ALA A 41 3.62 -5.64 9.99
N GLU A 42 4.53 -5.60 9.03
CA GLU A 42 5.79 -4.89 9.19
C GLU A 42 5.55 -3.39 9.31
N VAL A 43 4.74 -2.85 8.43
CA VAL A 43 4.45 -1.41 8.44
C VAL A 43 3.71 -1.03 9.71
N ALA A 44 2.76 -1.86 10.12
CA ALA A 44 2.02 -1.58 11.33
C ALA A 44 2.93 -1.57 12.56
N GLU A 45 3.86 -2.51 12.61
CA GLU A 45 4.78 -2.57 13.72
C GLU A 45 5.67 -1.35 13.78
N ASN A 46 6.15 -0.91 12.61
CA ASN A 46 6.96 0.29 12.54
C ASN A 46 6.19 1.52 12.97
N PHE A 47 4.93 1.60 12.59
CA PHE A 47 4.07 2.70 13.02
C PHE A 47 3.93 2.70 14.54
N MET A 48 3.67 1.54 15.12
CA MET A 48 3.50 1.45 16.55
C MET A 48 4.76 1.84 17.30
N LYS A 49 5.91 1.51 16.74
CA LYS A 49 7.18 1.91 17.35
C LYS A 49 7.40 3.41 17.21
N SER A 50 6.93 4.00 16.15
CA SER A 50 7.17 5.40 15.87
C SER A 50 6.26 6.32 16.68
N ILE A 51 4.98 6.05 16.70
CA ILE A 51 4.03 6.91 17.38
C ILE A 51 3.51 6.34 18.70
N GLY A 52 3.82 5.08 18.98
CA GLY A 52 3.34 4.44 20.19
C GLY A 52 2.07 3.68 19.98
N VAL A 53 1.90 2.59 20.76
CA VAL A 53 0.73 1.74 20.62
C VAL A 53 -0.55 2.48 20.99
N GLU A 54 -0.47 3.35 22.01
CA GLU A 54 -1.64 4.09 22.44
C GLU A 54 -2.16 5.00 21.35
N GLU A 55 -1.25 5.72 20.71
CA GLU A 55 -1.65 6.62 19.62
C GLU A 55 -2.16 5.84 18.43
N PHE A 56 -1.53 4.71 18.15
CA PHE A 56 -1.97 3.85 17.05
C PHE A 56 -3.42 3.42 17.24
N LYS A 57 -3.75 3.03 18.47
CA LYS A 57 -5.11 2.61 18.79
C LYS A 57 -6.09 3.77 18.76
N ARG A 58 -5.67 4.92 19.29
CA ARG A 58 -6.54 6.08 19.36
C ARG A 58 -6.94 6.55 17.96
N GLN A 59 -5.99 6.51 17.02
CA GLN A 59 -6.27 6.95 15.67
C GLN A 59 -6.95 5.87 14.84
N GLN A 60 -7.16 4.69 15.41
CA GLN A 60 -7.85 3.58 14.75
C GLN A 60 -7.23 3.29 13.39
N ILE A 61 -5.90 3.23 13.37
CA ILE A 61 -5.19 3.04 12.13
C ILE A 61 -5.43 1.63 11.63
N ARG A 62 -5.77 1.54 10.35
CA ARG A 62 -6.01 0.27 9.68
C ARG A 62 -5.28 0.28 8.36
N MET A 63 -4.83 -0.90 7.95
CA MET A 63 -4.10 -1.04 6.70
C MET A 63 -4.76 -2.08 5.85
N LEU A 64 -4.91 -1.76 4.57
CA LEU A 64 -5.53 -2.63 3.60
C LEU A 64 -4.56 -2.86 2.47
N TYR A 65 -4.67 -4.01 1.82
CA TYR A 65 -3.84 -4.30 0.67
C TYR A 65 -4.72 -4.60 -0.53
N ASN A 66 -4.16 -4.35 -1.70
CA ASN A 66 -4.79 -4.72 -2.95
C ASN A 66 -3.74 -5.32 -3.87
N CYS A 67 -4.15 -6.32 -4.62
CA CYS A 67 -3.30 -6.95 -5.61
C CYS A 67 -3.89 -6.63 -6.97
N LEU A 68 -3.19 -5.79 -7.73
CA LEU A 68 -3.70 -5.30 -9.00
C LEU A 68 -2.68 -5.58 -10.10
N PRO A 69 -3.11 -5.61 -11.37
CA PRO A 69 -2.15 -5.76 -12.45
C PRO A 69 -1.11 -4.66 -12.39
N ALA A 70 0.15 -5.07 -12.50
CA ALA A 70 1.25 -4.12 -12.32
C ALA A 70 1.21 -3.02 -13.37
N ASP A 71 0.85 -3.36 -14.59
CA ASP A 71 0.82 -2.37 -15.65
C ASP A 71 -0.20 -1.27 -15.35
N LYS A 72 -1.30 -1.62 -14.67
CA LYS A 72 -2.29 -0.62 -14.32
C LYS A 72 -1.82 0.29 -13.20
N VAL A 73 -1.08 -0.27 -12.26
CA VAL A 73 -0.61 0.50 -11.12
C VAL A 73 0.49 1.47 -11.54
N PHE A 74 1.52 0.97 -12.21
CA PHE A 74 2.68 1.79 -12.53
C PHE A 74 2.46 2.66 -13.75
N GLU A 75 1.60 2.20 -14.64
CA GLU A 75 1.27 3.01 -15.81
C GLU A 75 0.53 4.26 -15.41
N LYS A 76 -0.34 4.15 -14.43
CA LYS A 76 -1.08 5.31 -13.96
C LYS A 76 -0.18 6.36 -13.35
N ALA A 77 0.84 5.92 -12.66
CA ALA A 77 1.78 6.84 -12.06
C ALA A 77 2.51 7.64 -13.11
N GLU A 78 2.77 7.02 -14.23
CA GLU A 78 3.49 7.65 -15.29
C GLU A 78 2.72 8.72 -16.01
N PRO A 79 1.51 8.41 -16.48
CA PRO A 79 0.76 9.42 -17.22
C PRO A 79 0.41 10.63 -16.41
N SER A 80 0.34 10.50 -15.11
CA SER A 80 -0.01 11.62 -14.27
C SER A 80 0.94 12.78 -14.44
N LYS A 81 2.12 12.51 -14.84
CA LYS A 81 3.06 13.58 -15.07
C LYS A 81 2.75 14.30 -16.35
N ILE A 82 2.05 13.67 -17.17
CA ILE A 82 1.65 14.29 -18.37
C ILE A 82 0.52 15.22 -18.19
N GLU A 83 0.26 14.70 -17.80
CA GLU A 83 -0.44 15.24 -18.03
C GLU A 83 -0.57 16.13 -17.86
N THR A 84 -0.51 15.95 -17.87
CA THR A 84 -0.60 16.60 -17.93
C THR A 84 -0.80 17.21 -18.17
N PRO A 85 -1.11 17.37 -18.27
CA PRO A 85 -1.34 17.93 -18.56
C PRO A 85 -1.71 18.51 -18.60
N THR A 86 -1.92 18.51 -18.58
CA THR A 86 -2.21 18.98 -18.72
C THR A 86 -2.25 19.38 -18.86
#